data_c4f116a1bda710830e2a2ed67abd6e0b
#
_entry.id   c4f116a1bda710830e2a2ed67abd6e0b
#
_cell.length_a   1.000
_cell.length_b   1.000
_cell.length_c   1.000
_cell.angle_alpha   90.00
_cell.angle_beta   90.00
_cell.angle_gamma   90.00
#
_symmetry.space_group_name_H-M   'P 1'
#
loop_
_entity.id
_entity.type
_entity.pdbx_description
1 polymer ?
#
loop_
_entity_poly.entity_id
_entity_poly.type
_entity_poly.pdbx_seq_one_letter_code
_entity_poly.pdbx_strand_id
1 'polypeptide(L)'
;MSGFAQRFLEKGREEGMQQGMQQGLQQGMQRGEARILTAQLRLRFGELPAAVSQRIEAADAETLLRWSERVLMAKTLDEMLAD
;
A
#
# COMPACT_ATOMS: atom_id res chain seq x y z
N MET A 1 -31.40 33.21 -4.14
CA MET A 1 -30.00 33.42 -4.52
C MET A 1 -29.04 32.63 -3.68
N SER A 2 -29.45 32.24 -2.49
CA SER A 2 -28.65 31.36 -1.66
C SER A 2 -28.47 29.95 -2.23
N GLY A 3 -29.38 29.50 -3.12
CA GLY A 3 -29.30 28.17 -3.68
C GLY A 3 -28.15 27.90 -4.62
N PHE A 4 -27.65 28.91 -5.31
CA PHE A 4 -26.54 28.74 -6.24
C PHE A 4 -25.21 28.53 -5.52
N ALA A 5 -24.96 29.29 -4.46
CA ALA A 5 -23.77 29.16 -3.65
C ALA A 5 -23.76 27.84 -2.88
N GLN A 6 -24.93 27.40 -2.40
CA GLN A 6 -25.05 26.11 -1.70
C GLN A 6 -24.75 24.93 -2.61
N ARG A 7 -25.22 24.94 -3.86
CA ARG A 7 -24.91 23.87 -4.82
C ARG A 7 -23.44 23.78 -5.13
N PHE A 8 -22.78 24.93 -5.21
CA PHE A 8 -21.34 24.96 -5.45
C PHE A 8 -20.55 24.38 -4.27
N LEU A 9 -20.94 24.73 -3.06
CA LEU A 9 -20.32 24.20 -1.85
C LEU A 9 -20.55 22.69 -1.67
N GLU A 10 -21.77 22.22 -1.96
CA GLU A 10 -22.10 20.79 -1.87
C GLU A 10 -21.29 19.97 -2.86
N LYS A 11 -21.11 20.47 -4.08
CA LYS A 11 -20.31 19.80 -5.10
C LYS A 11 -18.85 19.70 -4.68
N GLY A 12 -18.30 20.77 -4.11
CA GLY A 12 -16.93 20.75 -3.58
C GLY A 12 -16.74 19.75 -2.44
N ARG A 13 -17.73 19.62 -1.55
CA ARG A 13 -17.71 18.63 -0.48
C ARG A 13 -17.72 17.20 -1.02
N GLU A 14 -18.58 16.93 -1.99
CA GLU A 14 -18.67 15.60 -2.60
C GLU A 14 -17.36 15.22 -3.28
N GLU A 15 -16.75 16.12 -4.03
CA GLU A 15 -15.47 15.88 -4.68
C GLU A 15 -14.37 15.62 -3.66
N GLY A 16 -14.32 16.43 -2.58
CA GLY A 16 -13.37 16.25 -1.50
C GLY A 16 -13.52 14.91 -0.78
N MET A 17 -14.76 14.50 -0.52
CA MET A 17 -15.04 13.20 0.09
C MET A 17 -14.64 12.04 -0.82
N GLN A 18 -14.92 12.14 -2.11
CA GLN A 18 -14.52 11.10 -3.08
C GLN A 18 -13.02 10.97 -3.16
N GLN A 19 -12.29 12.09 -3.21
CA GLN A 19 -10.83 12.07 -3.22
C GLN A 19 -10.27 11.45 -1.94
N GLY A 20 -10.83 11.81 -0.79
CA GLY A 20 -10.45 11.25 0.50
C GLY A 20 -10.69 9.75 0.58
N MET A 21 -11.82 9.27 0.06
CA MET A 21 -12.14 7.85 0.00
C MET A 21 -11.19 7.10 -0.92
N GLN A 22 -10.87 7.66 -2.08
CA GLN A 22 -9.92 7.04 -3.01
C GLN A 22 -8.52 6.93 -2.39
N GLN A 23 -8.06 7.98 -1.74
CA GLN A 23 -6.77 7.95 -1.04
C GLN A 23 -6.77 6.93 0.09
N GLY A 24 -7.85 6.87 0.86
CA GLY A 24 -8.00 5.89 1.93
C GLY A 24 -7.99 4.46 1.43
N LEU A 25 -8.67 4.20 0.31
CA LEU A 25 -8.68 2.87 -0.32
C LEU A 25 -7.30 2.49 -0.83
N GLN A 26 -6.57 3.41 -1.47
CA GLN A 26 -5.22 3.16 -1.95
C GLN A 26 -4.27 2.84 -0.79
N GLN A 27 -4.33 3.61 0.29
CA GLN A 27 -3.52 3.36 1.47
C GLN A 27 -3.88 2.03 2.13
N GLY A 28 -5.18 1.72 2.22
CA GLY A 28 -5.65 0.45 2.77
C GLY A 28 -5.18 -0.74 1.96
N MET A 29 -5.24 -0.64 0.64
CA MET A 29 -4.74 -1.70 -0.26
C MET A 29 -3.24 -1.88 -0.12
N GLN A 30 -2.49 -0.80 -0.07
CA GLN A 30 -1.04 -0.84 0.11
C GLN A 30 -0.66 -1.50 1.43
N ARG A 31 -1.34 -1.18 2.51
CA ARG A 31 -1.13 -1.81 3.82
C ARG A 31 -1.48 -3.29 3.79
N GLY A 32 -2.57 -3.64 3.10
CA GLY A 32 -2.97 -5.03 2.92
C GLY A 32 -1.94 -5.84 2.15
N GLU A 33 -1.42 -5.28 1.06
CA GLU A 33 -0.35 -5.90 0.28
C GLU A 33 0.91 -6.10 1.11
N ALA A 34 1.30 -5.11 1.90
CA ALA A 34 2.46 -5.20 2.79
C ALA A 34 2.28 -6.30 3.84
N ARG A 35 1.09 -6.44 4.41
CA ARG A 35 0.78 -7.50 5.38
C ARG A 35 0.84 -8.88 4.77
N ILE A 36 0.27 -9.04 3.58
CA ILE A 36 0.30 -10.32 2.86
C ILE A 36 1.74 -10.69 2.52
N LEU A 37 2.51 -9.76 1.98
CA LEU A 37 3.90 -10.00 1.65
C LEU A 37 4.72 -10.37 2.89
N THR A 38 4.52 -9.67 3.99
CA THR A 38 5.18 -9.97 5.27
C THR A 38 4.87 -11.39 5.72
N ALA A 39 3.60 -11.80 5.64
CA ALA A 39 3.20 -13.16 6.01
C ALA A 39 3.86 -14.21 5.13
N GLN A 40 3.91 -13.96 3.82
CA GLN A 40 4.58 -14.87 2.87
C GLN A 40 6.07 -15.00 3.16
N LEU A 41 6.73 -13.89 3.46
CA LEU A 41 8.16 -13.89 3.78
C LEU A 41 8.45 -14.64 5.08
N ARG A 42 7.60 -14.49 6.08
CA ARG A 42 7.76 -15.23 7.34
C ARG A 42 7.59 -16.73 7.13
N LEU A 43 6.68 -17.12 6.25
CA LEU A 43 6.49 -18.54 5.93
C LEU A 43 7.68 -19.12 5.18
N ARG A 44 8.31 -18.35 4.30
CA ARG A 44 9.44 -18.85 3.49
C ARG A 44 10.79 -18.72 4.18
N PHE A 45 11.03 -17.58 4.83
CA PHE A 45 12.35 -17.22 5.33
C PHE A 45 12.43 -17.17 6.85
N GLY A 46 11.30 -17.35 7.53
CA GLY A 46 11.22 -17.29 8.97
C GLY A 46 11.09 -15.85 9.48
N GLU A 47 11.54 -15.60 10.69
CA GLU A 47 11.37 -14.30 11.33
C GLU A 47 12.15 -13.22 10.57
N LEU A 48 11.48 -12.08 10.32
CA LEU A 48 12.07 -10.98 9.57
C LEU A 48 12.78 -9.99 10.49
N PRO A 49 13.99 -9.52 10.11
CA PRO A 49 14.61 -8.40 10.81
C PRO A 49 13.72 -7.15 10.79
N ALA A 50 13.80 -6.33 11.82
CA ALA A 50 13.00 -5.11 11.92
C ALA A 50 13.25 -4.17 10.74
N ALA A 51 14.47 -4.08 10.24
CA ALA A 51 14.81 -3.25 9.09
C ALA A 51 14.05 -3.69 7.83
N VAL A 52 13.87 -5.00 7.63
CA VAL A 52 13.12 -5.54 6.50
C VAL A 52 11.64 -5.20 6.62
N SER A 53 11.06 -5.39 7.80
CA SER A 53 9.65 -5.05 8.05
C SER A 53 9.40 -3.55 7.79
N GLN A 54 10.30 -2.70 8.21
CA GLN A 54 10.20 -1.25 7.99
C GLN A 54 10.28 -0.91 6.49
N ARG A 55 11.16 -1.57 5.73
CA ARG A 55 11.25 -1.36 4.29
C ARG A 55 9.94 -1.74 3.58
N ILE A 56 9.34 -2.84 4.00
CA ILE A 56 8.07 -3.30 3.42
C ILE A 56 6.96 -2.30 3.73
N GLU A 57 6.86 -1.84 4.96
CA GLU A 57 5.86 -0.86 5.36
C GLU A 57 6.00 0.47 4.63
N ALA A 58 7.24 0.88 4.32
CA ALA A 58 7.52 2.13 3.63
C ALA A 58 7.47 2.04 2.11
N ALA A 59 7.38 0.83 1.55
CA ALA A 59 7.42 0.62 0.11
C ALA A 59 6.13 1.05 -0.57
N ASP A 60 6.25 1.56 -1.79
CA ASP A 60 5.08 1.89 -2.62
C ASP A 60 4.49 0.61 -3.25
N ALA A 61 3.33 0.78 -3.89
CA ALA A 61 2.60 -0.34 -4.48
C ALA A 61 3.41 -1.07 -5.57
N GLU A 62 4.15 -0.33 -6.39
CA GLU A 62 4.96 -0.92 -7.46
C GLU A 62 6.10 -1.77 -6.89
N THR A 63 6.76 -1.27 -5.85
CA THR A 63 7.83 -1.99 -5.18
C THR A 63 7.29 -3.25 -4.50
N LEU A 64 6.15 -3.14 -3.82
CA LEU A 64 5.50 -4.30 -3.19
C LEU A 64 5.13 -5.35 -4.23
N LEU A 65 4.63 -4.94 -5.38
CA LEU A 65 4.30 -5.86 -6.47
C LEU A 65 5.54 -6.60 -6.98
N ARG A 66 6.64 -5.88 -7.21
CA ARG A 66 7.90 -6.51 -7.64
C ARG A 66 8.40 -7.52 -6.63
N TRP A 67 8.35 -7.17 -5.35
CA TRP A 67 8.78 -8.08 -4.28
C TRP A 67 7.86 -9.29 -4.17
N SER A 68 6.55 -9.10 -4.37
CA SER A 68 5.58 -10.20 -4.38
C SER A 68 5.86 -11.20 -5.49
N GLU A 69 6.26 -10.71 -6.65
CA GLU A 69 6.66 -11.56 -7.78
C GLU A 69 7.96 -12.30 -7.48
N ARG A 70 8.93 -11.62 -6.90
CA ARG A 70 10.23 -12.20 -6.56
C ARG A 70 10.16 -13.23 -5.44
N VAL A 71 9.20 -13.10 -4.53
CA VAL A 71 9.07 -14.01 -3.38
C VAL A 71 8.89 -15.46 -3.81
N LEU A 72 8.33 -15.69 -4.99
CA LEU A 72 8.11 -17.05 -5.52
C LEU A 72 9.42 -17.66 -6.04
N MET A 73 10.38 -16.87 -6.47
CA MET A 73 11.58 -17.32 -7.16
C MET A 73 12.87 -17.08 -6.37
N ALA A 74 12.88 -16.08 -5.49
CA ALA A 74 14.08 -15.72 -4.74
C ALA A 74 14.44 -16.83 -3.73
N LYS A 75 15.71 -17.14 -3.65
CA LYS A 75 16.22 -18.15 -2.70
C LYS A 75 16.49 -17.54 -1.34
N THR A 76 16.84 -16.27 -1.30
CA THR A 76 17.14 -15.54 -0.07
C THR A 76 16.35 -14.25 0.00
N LEU A 77 16.23 -13.74 1.22
CA LEU A 77 15.57 -12.46 1.48
C LEU A 77 16.30 -11.31 0.77
N ASP A 78 17.62 -11.35 0.74
CA ASP A 78 18.44 -10.34 0.06
C ASP A 78 18.18 -10.33 -1.44
N GLU A 79 18.04 -11.48 -2.07
CA GLU A 79 17.68 -11.56 -3.51
C GLU A 79 16.32 -10.93 -3.77
N MET A 80 15.36 -11.18 -2.89
CA MET A 80 14.01 -10.63 -3.04
C MET A 80 14.01 -9.11 -2.94
N LEU A 81 14.78 -8.57 -2.00
CA LEU A 81 14.84 -7.13 -1.73
C LEU A 81 15.84 -6.37 -2.62
N ALA A 82 16.61 -7.07 -3.44
CA ALA A 82 17.58 -6.45 -4.33
C ALA A 82 16.87 -5.58 -5.38
N ASP A 83 17.42 -4.42 -5.63
CA ASP A 83 16.90 -3.52 -6.68
C ASP A 83 17.51 -3.81 -8.03
#